data_a104fcc7c3b531997ba42793bfb6ea05
#
_entry.id   a104fcc7c3b531997ba42793bfb6ea05
#
_cell.length_a   1.000
_cell.length_b   1.000
_cell.length_c   1.000
_cell.angle_alpha   90.00
_cell.angle_beta   90.00
_cell.angle_gamma   90.00
#
_symmetry.space_group_name_H-M   'P 1'
#
loop_
_entity.id
_entity.type
_entity.pdbx_description
1 polymer ?
#
loop_
_entity_poly.entity_id
_entity_poly.type
_entity_poly.pdbx_seq_one_letter_code
_entity_poly.pdbx_strand_id
1 'polypeptide(L)'
;MSASEKVWEELAKNTLRGAMMSKGVSYAVLAERLAAIGVEDNELNLRNKVSRGRFTAVFLMQCLHVLGAEWIHLPKDLEDATGKHGAQSLAKKAPPTSI
;
A
#
# COMPACT_ATOMS: atom_id res chain seq x y z
N MET A 1 20.08 -0.74 -12.11
CA MET A 1 19.44 -1.02 -12.48
C MET A 1 18.17 -0.53 -12.31
N SER A 2 17.84 0.33 -12.93
CA SER A 2 16.65 0.97 -12.77
C SER A 2 15.47 0.10 -13.00
N ALA A 3 15.57 -0.87 -13.82
CA ALA A 3 14.44 -1.76 -14.06
C ALA A 3 14.07 -2.52 -12.79
N SER A 4 15.04 -2.96 -12.05
CA SER A 4 14.79 -3.67 -10.83
C SER A 4 14.18 -2.78 -9.79
N GLU A 5 14.67 -1.55 -9.67
CA GLU A 5 14.13 -0.61 -8.71
C GLU A 5 12.70 -0.29 -9.03
N LYS A 6 12.38 -0.16 -10.31
CA LYS A 6 11.05 0.17 -10.72
C LYS A 6 10.07 -0.93 -10.34
N VAL A 7 10.48 -2.16 -10.44
CA VAL A 7 9.63 -3.27 -10.05
C VAL A 7 9.33 -3.23 -8.56
N TRP A 8 10.33 -2.91 -7.75
CA TRP A 8 10.12 -2.84 -6.30
C TRP A 8 9.25 -1.64 -5.92
N GLU A 9 9.37 -0.55 -6.65
CA GLU A 9 8.52 0.61 -6.42
C GLU A 9 7.06 0.28 -6.76
N GLU A 10 6.86 -0.46 -7.84
CA GLU A 10 5.51 -0.89 -8.20
C GLU A 10 4.94 -1.83 -7.16
N LEU A 11 5.76 -2.71 -6.63
CA LEU A 11 5.31 -3.61 -5.57
C LEU A 11 4.90 -2.82 -4.34
N ALA A 12 5.71 -1.85 -3.92
CA ALA A 12 5.40 -1.04 -2.75
C ALA A 12 4.10 -0.27 -2.95
N LYS A 13 3.96 0.36 -4.12
CA LYS A 13 2.75 1.10 -4.43
C LYS A 13 1.52 0.21 -4.38
N ASN A 14 1.60 -0.93 -5.06
CA ASN A 14 0.44 -1.81 -5.15
C ASN A 14 0.11 -2.47 -3.83
N THR A 15 1.11 -2.72 -2.99
CA THR A 15 0.87 -3.26 -1.66
C THR A 15 0.03 -2.30 -0.84
N LEU A 16 0.40 -1.03 -0.83
CA LEU A 16 -0.33 -0.06 -0.04
C LEU A 16 -1.70 0.23 -0.66
N ARG A 17 -1.77 0.36 -1.97
CA ARG A 17 -3.06 0.60 -2.62
C ARG A 17 -3.99 -0.59 -2.45
N GLY A 18 -3.44 -1.79 -2.48
CA GLY A 18 -4.25 -2.98 -2.24
C GLY A 18 -4.84 -2.99 -0.84
N ALA A 19 -4.06 -2.56 0.14
CA ALA A 19 -4.56 -2.48 1.51
C ALA A 19 -5.67 -1.44 1.60
N MET A 20 -5.49 -0.30 0.96
CA MET A 20 -6.52 0.74 0.94
C MET A 20 -7.81 0.23 0.30
N MET A 21 -7.68 -0.46 -0.83
CA MET A 21 -8.82 -1.02 -1.51
C MET A 21 -9.52 -2.05 -0.67
N SER A 22 -8.76 -2.92 -0.05
CA SER A 22 -9.32 -3.96 0.79
C SER A 22 -10.12 -3.38 1.95
N LYS A 23 -9.71 -2.23 2.47
CA LYS A 23 -10.39 -1.60 3.59
C LYS A 23 -11.39 -0.53 3.15
N GLY A 24 -11.49 -0.28 1.86
CA GLY A 24 -12.42 0.72 1.36
C GLY A 24 -12.07 2.14 1.77
N VAL A 25 -10.78 2.44 1.85
CA VAL A 25 -10.32 3.74 2.34
C VAL A 25 -9.75 4.57 1.20
N SER A 26 -10.26 5.77 1.02
CA SER A 26 -9.75 6.71 0.02
C SER A 26 -8.55 7.46 0.57
N TYR A 27 -7.88 8.20 -0.29
CA TYR A 27 -6.77 9.03 0.17
C TYR A 27 -7.23 10.12 1.14
N ALA A 28 -8.43 10.64 0.93
CA ALA A 28 -8.97 11.65 1.84
C ALA A 28 -9.16 11.07 3.24
N VAL A 29 -9.73 9.88 3.31
CA VAL A 29 -9.94 9.22 4.59
C VAL A 29 -8.61 8.81 5.21
N LEU A 30 -7.67 8.36 4.38
CA LEU A 30 -6.35 8.02 4.88
C LEU A 30 -5.69 9.23 5.53
N ALA A 31 -5.82 10.41 4.90
CA ALA A 31 -5.25 11.62 5.47
C ALA A 31 -5.87 11.94 6.83
N GLU A 32 -7.17 11.75 6.96
CA GLU A 32 -7.85 11.98 8.23
C GLU A 32 -7.35 11.04 9.31
N ARG A 33 -7.19 9.78 8.96
CA ARG A 33 -6.76 8.79 9.94
C ARG A 33 -5.32 8.99 10.35
N LEU A 34 -4.47 9.41 9.41
CA LEU A 34 -3.08 9.70 9.72
C LEU A 34 -2.99 10.91 10.64
N ALA A 35 -3.82 11.92 10.40
CA ALA A 35 -3.83 13.10 11.25
C ALA A 35 -4.19 12.73 12.69
N ALA A 36 -5.06 11.76 12.86
CA ALA A 36 -5.47 11.32 14.19
C ALA A 36 -4.32 10.72 14.99
N ILE A 37 -3.28 10.22 14.31
CA ILE A 37 -2.12 9.71 15.03
C ILE A 37 -0.93 10.67 14.93
N GLY A 38 -1.21 11.91 14.56
CA GLY A 38 -0.16 12.93 14.54
C GLY A 38 0.65 13.02 13.27
N VAL A 39 0.22 12.36 12.21
CA VAL A 39 0.94 12.39 10.95
C VAL A 39 0.19 13.32 10.00
N GLU A 40 0.75 14.51 9.81
CA GLU A 40 0.08 15.53 9.03
C GLU A 40 0.40 15.38 7.55
N ASP A 41 -0.62 15.21 6.75
CA ASP A 41 -0.44 15.15 5.31
C ASP A 41 -1.79 15.44 4.68
N ASN A 42 -1.81 15.65 3.38
CA ASN A 42 -3.07 15.93 2.70
C ASN A 42 -3.27 14.94 1.56
N GLU A 43 -4.47 14.93 1.03
CA GLU A 43 -4.85 13.95 0.03
C GLU A 43 -3.93 13.99 -1.19
N LEU A 44 -3.61 15.17 -1.68
CA LEU A 44 -2.77 15.29 -2.87
C LEU A 44 -1.37 14.77 -2.64
N ASN A 45 -0.77 15.13 -1.51
CA ASN A 45 0.56 14.64 -1.17
C ASN A 45 0.58 13.15 -1.00
N LEU A 46 -0.44 12.60 -0.36
CA LEU A 46 -0.53 11.15 -0.17
C LEU A 46 -0.62 10.44 -1.51
N ARG A 47 -1.48 10.94 -2.38
CA ARG A 47 -1.66 10.35 -3.70
C ARG A 47 -0.33 10.33 -4.45
N ASN A 48 0.39 11.44 -4.40
CA ASN A 48 1.69 11.53 -5.09
C ASN A 48 2.74 10.64 -4.46
N LYS A 49 2.76 10.60 -3.14
CA LYS A 49 3.73 9.80 -2.41
C LYS A 49 3.53 8.30 -2.69
N VAL A 50 2.30 7.86 -2.61
CA VAL A 50 1.99 6.45 -2.84
C VAL A 50 2.26 6.07 -4.30
N SER A 51 1.89 6.95 -5.23
CA SER A 51 2.02 6.60 -6.64
C SER A 51 3.48 6.47 -7.06
N ARG A 52 4.41 7.08 -6.35
CA ARG A 52 5.82 6.92 -6.67
C ARG A 52 6.39 5.61 -6.16
N GLY A 53 5.80 5.04 -5.12
CA GLY A 53 6.27 3.79 -4.55
C GLY A 53 7.62 3.90 -3.87
N ARG A 54 7.99 5.13 -3.45
CA ARG A 54 9.29 5.36 -2.82
C ARG A 54 9.18 5.87 -1.41
N PHE A 55 8.09 5.59 -0.76
CA PHE A 55 7.89 6.04 0.60
C PHE A 55 8.72 5.22 1.58
N THR A 56 8.89 5.73 2.77
CA THR A 56 9.69 5.05 3.78
C THR A 56 8.92 3.90 4.41
N ALA A 57 9.64 3.00 5.05
CA ALA A 57 8.99 1.94 5.80
C ALA A 57 8.17 2.48 6.94
N VAL A 58 8.61 3.59 7.55
CA VAL A 58 7.87 4.22 8.63
C VAL A 58 6.50 4.68 8.11
N PHE A 59 6.49 5.33 6.96
CA PHE A 59 5.23 5.79 6.37
C PHE A 59 4.32 4.60 6.08
N LEU A 60 4.88 3.53 5.53
CA LEU A 60 4.10 2.35 5.23
C LEU A 60 3.47 1.77 6.50
N MET A 61 4.25 1.67 7.56
CA MET A 61 3.73 1.15 8.82
C MET A 61 2.62 2.02 9.38
N GLN A 62 2.79 3.34 9.29
CA GLN A 62 1.77 4.27 9.76
C GLN A 62 0.47 4.08 8.98
N CYS A 63 0.58 3.95 7.68
CA CYS A 63 -0.60 3.74 6.84
C CYS A 63 -1.30 2.42 7.16
N LEU A 64 -0.52 1.34 7.24
CA LEU A 64 -1.12 0.05 7.52
C LEU A 64 -1.79 0.03 8.88
N HIS A 65 -1.19 0.71 9.84
CA HIS A 65 -1.76 0.79 11.18
C HIS A 65 -3.13 1.48 11.15
N VAL A 66 -3.22 2.64 10.50
CA VAL A 66 -4.49 3.36 10.50
C VAL A 66 -5.52 2.72 9.57
N LEU A 67 -5.08 1.86 8.66
CA LEU A 67 -6.00 1.10 7.84
C LEU A 67 -6.53 -0.12 8.58
N GLY A 68 -5.95 -0.45 9.70
CA GLY A 68 -6.33 -1.65 10.43
C GLY A 68 -5.86 -2.92 9.75
N ALA A 69 -4.80 -2.81 8.96
CA ALA A 69 -4.29 -3.95 8.22
C ALA A 69 -3.29 -4.70 9.08
N GLU A 70 -3.67 -5.87 9.51
CA GLU A 70 -2.81 -6.69 10.37
C GLU A 70 -1.86 -7.55 9.58
N TRP A 71 -2.04 -7.65 8.29
CA TRP A 71 -1.18 -8.44 7.44
C TRP A 71 -1.16 -7.82 6.05
N ILE A 72 -0.13 -8.14 5.28
CA ILE A 72 -0.09 -7.74 3.89
C ILE A 72 0.33 -8.95 3.07
N HIS A 73 -0.11 -8.99 1.82
CA HIS A 73 0.21 -10.08 0.93
C HIS A 73 1.36 -9.66 0.02
N LEU A 74 2.41 -10.45 0.00
CA LEU A 74 3.50 -10.22 -0.94
C LEU A 74 3.47 -11.34 -1.97
N PRO A 75 3.43 -11.01 -3.25
CA PRO A 75 3.33 -12.05 -4.26
C PRO A 75 4.63 -12.86 -4.37
N LYS A 76 4.48 -14.12 -4.75
CA LYS A 76 5.62 -14.94 -4.95
C LYS A 76 6.40 -14.45 -6.12
N ASP A 77 5.72 -14.05 -7.21
CA ASP A 77 6.36 -13.56 -8.40
C ASP A 77 6.19 -12.07 -8.49
N LEU A 78 7.23 -11.37 -8.84
CA LEU A 78 7.13 -9.92 -9.00
C LEU A 78 6.19 -9.55 -10.15
N GLU A 79 6.01 -10.43 -11.08
CA GLU A 79 5.06 -10.20 -12.15
C GLU A 79 3.65 -10.00 -11.66
N ASP A 80 3.28 -10.70 -10.62
CA ASP A 80 1.95 -10.55 -10.04
C ASP A 80 1.77 -9.19 -9.40
N ALA A 81 2.85 -8.59 -8.94
CA ALA A 81 2.76 -7.30 -8.30
C ALA A 81 2.57 -6.17 -9.31
N THR A 82 3.12 -6.32 -10.51
CA THR A 82 3.15 -5.24 -11.47
C THR A 82 2.37 -5.52 -12.73
N GLY A 83 1.82 -6.70 -12.86
CA GLY A 83 1.13 -7.09 -14.08
C GLY A 83 -0.35 -6.82 -14.04
N LYS A 84 -1.11 -7.64 -14.76
CA LYS A 84 -2.52 -7.45 -14.88
C LYS A 84 -3.27 -7.45 -13.59
N HIS A 85 -2.81 -8.18 -12.58
CA HIS A 85 -3.55 -8.27 -11.34
C HIS A 85 -3.37 -7.05 -10.47
N GLY A 86 -2.16 -6.55 -10.41
CA GLY A 86 -1.91 -5.30 -9.69
C GLY A 86 -2.47 -5.27 -8.30
N ALA A 87 -2.94 -4.11 -7.90
CA ALA A 87 -3.43 -3.90 -6.55
C ALA A 87 -4.68 -4.70 -6.25
N GLN A 88 -5.47 -4.95 -7.26
CA GLN A 88 -6.69 -5.69 -7.04
C GLN A 88 -6.40 -7.13 -6.62
N SER A 89 -5.42 -7.74 -7.24
CA SER A 89 -5.05 -9.09 -6.88
C SER A 89 -4.56 -9.14 -5.44
N LEU A 90 -3.74 -8.19 -5.05
CA LEU A 90 -3.22 -8.16 -3.70
C LEU A 90 -4.35 -7.97 -2.68
N ALA A 91 -5.31 -7.15 -3.01
CA ALA A 91 -6.41 -6.87 -2.09
C ALA A 91 -7.30 -8.08 -1.88
N LYS A 92 -7.41 -8.95 -2.85
CA LYS A 92 -8.30 -10.07 -2.75
C LYS A 92 -7.73 -11.28 -2.05
N LYS A 93 -6.45 -11.33 -1.88
CA LYS A 93 -5.84 -12.52 -1.29
C LYS A 93 -5.85 -12.44 0.22
N ALA A 94 -6.16 -13.55 0.83
CA ALA A 94 -6.19 -13.64 2.28
C ALA A 94 -4.99 -14.42 2.77
N PRO A 95 -4.60 -14.25 4.02
CA PRO A 95 -3.49 -15.02 4.55
C PRO A 95 -3.82 -16.51 4.55
N PRO A 96 -2.85 -17.34 4.34
CA PRO A 96 -3.11 -18.76 4.22
C PRO A 96 -3.67 -19.38 5.48
N THR A 97 -3.39 -18.85 6.61
CA THR A 97 -3.93 -19.44 7.75
C THR A 97 -4.06 -18.47 8.78
N SER A 98 -4.99 -18.64 9.64
CA SER A 98 -5.18 -17.70 10.62
C SER A 98 -4.77 -18.24 11.91
N ILE A 99 -4.21 -19.23 12.08
CA ILE A 99 -3.82 -19.75 13.30
C ILE A 99 -3.95 -19.00 14.43
#